data_391b762ce13fef31be363c68cf69aa72
#
_entry.id   391b762ce13fef31be363c68cf69aa72
#
_cell.length_a   1.000
_cell.length_b   1.000
_cell.length_c   1.000
_cell.angle_alpha   90.00
_cell.angle_beta   90.00
_cell.angle_gamma   90.00
#
_symmetry.space_group_name_H-M   'P 1'
#
loop_
_entity.id
_entity.type
_entity.pdbx_description
1 polymer ?
#
loop_
_entity_poly.entity_id
_entity_poly.type
_entity_poly.pdbx_seq_one_letter_code
_entity_poly.pdbx_strand_id
1 'polypeptide(L)'
;IRLFDDDVFLQHNAFRAPGAPSIEELRDAPKKIDYLKGIYSKMHKGITTHPAIDANNVGLLDGITFAFLCIDAGEGKRAVIEKVDALGVSIIDVGMGLELVDGSLGGILRVTMSTPSNRAQARERISYIGGGEKDVYSSSIQVADLNALNAVLAVIKWKKLIGFYRDLEGEQHSTYTTDGNMLLNGDGE
;
A
#
# COMPACT_ATOMS: atom_id res chain seq x y z
N ILE A 1 -4.84 -0.72 -15.27
CA ILE A 1 -4.74 -0.61 -13.80
C ILE A 1 -6.16 -0.61 -13.24
N ARG A 2 -6.45 -1.47 -12.25
CA ARG A 2 -7.72 -1.47 -11.50
C ARG A 2 -7.47 -0.86 -10.13
N LEU A 3 -8.27 0.14 -9.74
CA LEU A 3 -8.22 0.78 -8.43
C LEU A 3 -9.44 0.32 -7.63
N PHE A 4 -9.23 -0.11 -6.39
CA PHE A 4 -10.25 -0.63 -5.49
C PHE A 4 -10.23 0.17 -4.19
N ASP A 5 -11.26 0.96 -3.92
CA ASP A 5 -11.42 1.74 -2.69
C ASP A 5 -12.83 2.34 -2.66
N ASP A 6 -13.43 2.49 -1.49
CA ASP A 6 -14.72 3.16 -1.30
C ASP A 6 -14.61 4.47 -0.53
N ASP A 7 -13.40 4.81 -0.06
CA ASP A 7 -13.19 6.01 0.72
C ASP A 7 -13.34 7.30 -0.09
N VAL A 8 -13.76 8.33 0.61
CA VAL A 8 -13.85 9.71 0.10
C VAL A 8 -12.48 10.39 0.22
N PHE A 9 -12.13 11.20 -0.79
CA PHE A 9 -10.92 12.01 -0.78
C PHE A 9 -11.16 13.30 0.00
N LEU A 10 -10.69 13.33 1.24
CA LEU A 10 -10.87 14.45 2.16
C LEU A 10 -9.59 15.31 2.27
N GLN A 11 -9.70 16.46 2.91
CA GLN A 11 -8.58 17.39 3.09
C GLN A 11 -7.33 16.73 3.71
N HIS A 12 -7.49 15.86 4.72
CA HIS A 12 -6.36 15.16 5.32
C HIS A 12 -5.68 14.18 4.35
N ASN A 13 -6.41 13.64 3.37
CA ASN A 13 -5.80 12.83 2.31
C ASN A 13 -4.97 13.68 1.36
N ALA A 14 -5.42 14.92 1.09
CA ALA A 14 -4.71 15.85 0.23
C ALA A 14 -3.33 16.22 0.76
N PHE A 15 -3.18 16.36 2.08
CA PHE A 15 -1.90 16.68 2.71
C PHE A 15 -0.85 15.55 2.61
N ARG A 16 -1.27 14.33 2.33
CA ARG A 16 -0.37 13.17 2.25
C ARG A 16 -0.33 12.49 0.88
N ALA A 17 -1.11 12.99 -0.07
CA ALA A 17 -1.13 12.47 -1.44
C ALA A 17 -0.25 13.31 -2.37
N PRO A 18 0.32 12.72 -3.43
CA PRO A 18 0.97 13.49 -4.49
C PRO A 18 -0.04 14.41 -5.19
N GLY A 19 0.44 15.56 -5.65
CA GLY A 19 -0.38 16.59 -6.23
C GLY A 19 -0.77 17.63 -5.19
N ALA A 20 -1.52 18.61 -5.56
CA ALA A 20 -2.02 19.67 -4.69
C ALA A 20 -3.47 19.95 -5.08
N PRO A 21 -4.41 19.12 -4.64
CA PRO A 21 -5.82 19.31 -4.98
C PRO A 21 -6.30 20.67 -4.46
N SER A 22 -7.07 21.36 -5.28
CA SER A 22 -7.66 22.64 -4.89
C SER A 22 -8.81 22.43 -3.89
N ILE A 23 -9.18 23.48 -3.18
CA ILE A 23 -10.35 23.46 -2.29
C ILE A 23 -11.63 23.14 -3.07
N GLU A 24 -11.71 23.60 -4.31
CA GLU A 24 -12.84 23.32 -5.20
C GLU A 24 -12.94 21.83 -5.52
N GLU A 25 -11.83 21.17 -5.83
CA GLU A 25 -11.78 19.72 -6.09
C GLU A 25 -12.17 18.89 -4.85
N LEU A 26 -11.86 19.39 -3.65
CA LEU A 26 -12.20 18.71 -2.39
C LEU A 26 -13.66 18.98 -1.96
N ARG A 27 -14.29 20.07 -2.41
CA ARG A 27 -15.64 20.47 -2.00
C ARG A 27 -16.70 19.42 -2.32
N ASP A 28 -16.55 18.75 -3.47
CA ASP A 28 -17.51 17.74 -3.94
C ASP A 28 -17.27 16.36 -3.29
N ALA A 29 -16.29 16.26 -2.39
CA ALA A 29 -15.93 15.04 -1.67
C ALA A 29 -15.87 13.79 -2.60
N PRO A 30 -15.04 13.81 -3.66
CA PRO A 30 -14.98 12.71 -4.62
C PRO A 30 -14.45 11.44 -3.94
N LYS A 31 -14.80 10.26 -4.49
CA LYS A 31 -14.11 9.04 -4.08
C LYS A 31 -12.61 9.12 -4.42
N LYS A 32 -11.75 8.59 -3.55
CA LYS A 32 -10.29 8.58 -3.74
C LYS A 32 -9.90 8.04 -5.12
N ILE A 33 -10.49 6.90 -5.50
CA ILE A 33 -10.19 6.25 -6.79
C ILE A 33 -10.62 7.07 -7.99
N ASP A 34 -11.75 7.79 -7.91
CA ASP A 34 -12.24 8.62 -9.01
C ASP A 34 -11.39 9.88 -9.17
N TYR A 35 -10.99 10.50 -8.07
CA TYR A 35 -10.04 11.62 -8.08
C TYR A 35 -8.71 11.19 -8.72
N LEU A 36 -8.10 10.10 -8.25
CA LEU A 36 -6.84 9.59 -8.78
C LEU A 36 -6.95 9.16 -10.25
N LYS A 37 -8.05 8.52 -10.64
CA LYS A 37 -8.32 8.20 -12.04
C LYS A 37 -8.38 9.46 -12.89
N GLY A 38 -9.05 10.52 -12.44
CA GLY A 38 -9.12 11.80 -13.15
C GLY A 38 -7.75 12.38 -13.47
N ILE A 39 -6.82 12.32 -12.51
CA ILE A 39 -5.44 12.81 -12.68
C ILE A 39 -4.65 11.90 -13.63
N TYR A 40 -4.58 10.61 -13.33
CA TYR A 40 -3.65 9.70 -14.01
C TYR A 40 -4.15 9.20 -15.37
N SER A 41 -5.45 9.30 -15.67
CA SER A 41 -5.98 9.01 -17.01
C SER A 41 -5.46 9.96 -18.09
N LYS A 42 -4.87 11.09 -17.70
CA LYS A 42 -4.19 12.01 -18.63
C LYS A 42 -2.93 11.37 -19.24
N MET A 43 -2.31 10.41 -18.56
CA MET A 43 -1.09 9.75 -19.01
C MET A 43 -1.27 8.23 -19.22
N HIS A 44 -2.31 7.60 -18.65
CA HIS A 44 -2.55 6.15 -18.77
C HIS A 44 -4.02 5.85 -19.02
N LYS A 45 -4.35 5.34 -20.23
CA LYS A 45 -5.75 5.14 -20.65
C LYS A 45 -6.46 3.95 -20.00
N GLY A 46 -5.74 2.99 -19.43
CA GLY A 46 -6.27 1.74 -18.91
C GLY A 46 -6.53 1.77 -17.40
N ILE A 47 -7.08 2.86 -16.83
CA ILE A 47 -7.42 2.94 -15.41
C ILE A 47 -8.92 2.76 -15.23
N THR A 48 -9.33 1.79 -14.41
CA THR A 48 -10.71 1.55 -14.02
C THR A 48 -10.86 1.62 -12.51
N THR A 49 -12.02 2.07 -12.03
CA THR A 49 -12.37 2.17 -10.62
C THR A 49 -13.40 1.12 -10.24
N HIS A 50 -13.26 0.53 -9.05
CA HIS A 50 -14.08 -0.54 -8.52
C HIS A 50 -14.32 -0.29 -7.03
N PRO A 51 -15.41 -0.84 -6.44
CA PRO A 51 -15.64 -0.75 -5.00
C PRO A 51 -14.51 -1.44 -4.23
N ALA A 52 -14.38 -1.14 -2.93
CA ALA A 52 -13.49 -1.86 -2.04
C ALA A 52 -13.75 -3.37 -2.11
N ILE A 53 -12.70 -4.16 -2.00
CA ILE A 53 -12.79 -5.62 -2.06
C ILE A 53 -13.17 -6.17 -0.68
N ASP A 54 -14.18 -7.04 -0.68
CA ASP A 54 -14.59 -7.86 0.46
C ASP A 54 -14.79 -9.33 0.05
N ALA A 55 -15.23 -10.16 0.97
CA ALA A 55 -15.47 -11.57 0.70
C ALA A 55 -16.56 -11.84 -0.37
N ASN A 56 -17.49 -10.89 -0.60
CA ASN A 56 -18.60 -11.06 -1.52
C ASN A 56 -18.23 -10.70 -2.97
N ASN A 57 -17.21 -9.84 -3.16
CA ASN A 57 -16.86 -9.32 -4.48
C ASN A 57 -15.43 -9.66 -4.92
N VAL A 58 -14.71 -10.55 -4.21
CA VAL A 58 -13.35 -10.98 -4.56
C VAL A 58 -13.19 -11.49 -6.00
N GLY A 59 -14.29 -11.88 -6.66
CA GLY A 59 -14.29 -12.23 -8.09
C GLY A 59 -13.85 -11.07 -9.01
N LEU A 60 -13.95 -9.82 -8.55
CA LEU A 60 -13.43 -8.66 -9.29
C LEU A 60 -11.91 -8.68 -9.48
N LEU A 61 -11.20 -9.52 -8.72
CA LEU A 61 -9.75 -9.74 -8.86
C LEU A 61 -9.38 -10.74 -9.97
N ASP A 62 -10.34 -11.39 -10.60
CA ASP A 62 -10.05 -12.36 -11.65
C ASP A 62 -9.33 -11.68 -12.83
N GLY A 63 -8.29 -12.33 -13.35
CA GLY A 63 -7.48 -11.86 -14.46
C GLY A 63 -6.47 -10.75 -14.13
N ILE A 64 -6.26 -10.40 -12.84
CA ILE A 64 -5.12 -9.57 -12.46
C ILE A 64 -3.82 -10.37 -12.56
N THR A 65 -2.71 -9.71 -12.82
CA THR A 65 -1.38 -10.33 -12.94
C THR A 65 -0.46 -9.95 -11.78
N PHE A 66 -0.80 -8.90 -11.05
CA PHE A 66 -0.07 -8.39 -9.89
C PHE A 66 -0.98 -7.48 -9.06
N ALA A 67 -0.73 -7.39 -7.73
CA ALA A 67 -1.44 -6.44 -6.88
C ALA A 67 -0.52 -5.73 -5.87
N PHE A 68 -0.78 -4.43 -5.66
CA PHE A 68 -0.27 -3.68 -4.52
C PHE A 68 -1.38 -3.59 -3.47
N LEU A 69 -1.07 -4.01 -2.25
CA LEU A 69 -1.99 -3.95 -1.12
C LEU A 69 -1.61 -2.75 -0.24
N CYS A 70 -2.44 -1.71 -0.31
CA CYS A 70 -2.29 -0.47 0.44
C CYS A 70 -3.50 -0.28 1.36
N ILE A 71 -3.94 -1.38 1.99
CA ILE A 71 -5.11 -1.46 2.85
C ILE A 71 -4.72 -1.81 4.27
N ASP A 72 -5.48 -1.30 5.22
CA ASP A 72 -5.29 -1.59 6.64
C ASP A 72 -5.57 -3.07 6.95
N ALA A 73 -5.02 -3.55 8.07
CA ALA A 73 -5.26 -4.90 8.54
C ALA A 73 -6.75 -5.13 8.83
N GLY A 74 -7.27 -6.30 8.47
CA GLY A 74 -8.67 -6.66 8.68
C GLY A 74 -9.15 -7.77 7.76
N GLU A 75 -10.43 -8.11 7.87
CA GLU A 75 -11.06 -9.19 7.11
C GLU A 75 -11.01 -8.95 5.59
N GLY A 76 -11.17 -7.70 5.13
CA GLY A 76 -11.07 -7.36 3.72
C GLY A 76 -9.67 -7.67 3.16
N LYS A 77 -8.61 -7.30 3.89
CA LYS A 77 -7.24 -7.63 3.51
C LYS A 77 -7.00 -9.13 3.44
N ARG A 78 -7.52 -9.88 4.42
CA ARG A 78 -7.43 -11.34 4.45
C ARG A 78 -8.09 -11.96 3.21
N ALA A 79 -9.32 -11.56 2.90
CA ALA A 79 -10.07 -12.06 1.75
C ALA A 79 -9.34 -11.80 0.42
N VAL A 80 -8.75 -10.61 0.27
CA VAL A 80 -7.92 -10.28 -0.91
C VAL A 80 -6.71 -11.20 -1.00
N ILE A 81 -5.96 -11.38 0.09
CA ILE A 81 -4.74 -12.21 0.08
C ILE A 81 -5.07 -13.68 -0.21
N GLU A 82 -6.12 -14.23 0.38
CA GLU A 82 -6.57 -15.61 0.09
C GLU A 82 -6.95 -15.78 -1.38
N LYS A 83 -7.64 -14.81 -1.96
CA LYS A 83 -8.01 -14.84 -3.37
C LYS A 83 -6.81 -14.74 -4.31
N VAL A 84 -5.89 -13.80 -4.09
CA VAL A 84 -4.71 -13.64 -4.96
C VAL A 84 -3.75 -14.83 -4.83
N ASP A 85 -3.69 -15.43 -3.64
CA ASP A 85 -2.95 -16.67 -3.41
C ASP A 85 -3.52 -17.84 -4.23
N ALA A 86 -4.86 -17.99 -4.23
CA ALA A 86 -5.54 -18.99 -5.02
C ALA A 86 -5.35 -18.78 -6.54
N LEU A 87 -5.23 -17.53 -6.97
CA LEU A 87 -4.95 -17.18 -8.37
C LEU A 87 -3.48 -17.33 -8.77
N GLY A 88 -2.57 -17.63 -7.83
CA GLY A 88 -1.14 -17.68 -8.12
C GLY A 88 -0.50 -16.31 -8.37
N VAL A 89 -1.15 -15.22 -8.01
CA VAL A 89 -0.73 -13.84 -8.29
C VAL A 89 0.26 -13.36 -7.23
N SER A 90 1.36 -12.74 -7.67
CA SER A 90 2.32 -12.07 -6.75
C SER A 90 1.78 -10.73 -6.28
N ILE A 91 2.09 -10.37 -5.03
CA ILE A 91 1.65 -9.12 -4.41
C ILE A 91 2.80 -8.41 -3.72
N ILE A 92 2.64 -7.12 -3.51
CA ILE A 92 3.41 -6.33 -2.55
C ILE A 92 2.45 -5.71 -1.55
N ASP A 93 2.65 -6.02 -0.27
CA ASP A 93 1.96 -5.40 0.86
C ASP A 93 2.81 -4.27 1.42
N VAL A 94 2.20 -3.12 1.64
CA VAL A 94 2.84 -1.97 2.29
C VAL A 94 2.18 -1.70 3.63
N GLY A 95 2.98 -1.31 4.60
CA GLY A 95 2.51 -0.91 5.92
C GLY A 95 3.34 0.26 6.44
N MET A 96 2.74 1.05 7.30
CA MET A 96 3.41 2.11 8.02
C MET A 96 2.91 2.14 9.45
N GLY A 97 3.84 2.27 10.39
CA GLY A 97 3.56 2.54 11.80
C GLY A 97 4.17 3.87 12.20
N LEU A 98 3.47 4.61 13.05
CA LEU A 98 3.94 5.86 13.63
C LEU A 98 3.79 5.79 15.14
N GLU A 99 4.78 6.30 15.85
CA GLU A 99 4.74 6.44 17.30
C GLU A 99 5.24 7.83 17.72
N LEU A 100 4.68 8.34 18.79
CA LEU A 100 5.09 9.60 19.40
C LEU A 100 5.88 9.28 20.67
N VAL A 101 7.18 9.58 20.66
CA VAL A 101 8.09 9.35 21.79
C VAL A 101 8.73 10.68 22.19
N ASP A 102 8.57 11.10 23.41
CA ASP A 102 9.15 12.32 23.98
C ASP A 102 8.93 13.59 23.11
N GLY A 103 7.75 13.70 22.51
CA GLY A 103 7.38 14.82 21.63
C GLY A 103 7.95 14.76 20.22
N SER A 104 8.68 13.71 19.87
CA SER A 104 9.18 13.44 18.52
C SER A 104 8.45 12.26 17.86
N LEU A 105 8.29 12.32 16.56
CA LEU A 105 7.59 11.28 15.80
C LEU A 105 8.60 10.26 15.26
N GLY A 106 8.47 9.00 15.69
CA GLY A 106 9.13 7.85 15.09
C GLY A 106 8.26 7.23 14.00
N GLY A 107 8.87 6.73 12.94
CA GLY A 107 8.17 6.08 11.84
C GLY A 107 8.86 4.83 11.35
N ILE A 108 8.08 3.78 11.09
CA ILE A 108 8.53 2.55 10.45
C ILE A 108 7.72 2.29 9.19
N LEU A 109 8.40 2.09 8.08
CA LEU A 109 7.83 1.64 6.82
C LEU A 109 8.11 0.16 6.62
N ARG A 110 7.18 -0.54 5.99
CA ARG A 110 7.32 -1.96 5.68
C ARG A 110 6.85 -2.23 4.25
N VAL A 111 7.67 -2.94 3.49
CA VAL A 111 7.33 -3.43 2.16
C VAL A 111 7.62 -4.92 2.10
N THR A 112 6.59 -5.73 1.93
CA THR A 112 6.68 -7.19 1.89
C THR A 112 6.19 -7.70 0.54
N MET A 113 7.03 -8.45 -0.16
CA MET A 113 6.66 -9.13 -1.39
C MET A 113 6.25 -10.57 -1.10
N SER A 114 5.12 -10.99 -1.65
CA SER A 114 4.66 -12.37 -1.62
C SER A 114 4.51 -12.89 -3.04
N THR A 115 5.25 -13.93 -3.34
CA THR A 115 5.21 -14.66 -4.60
C THR A 115 4.75 -16.10 -4.36
N PRO A 116 4.38 -16.87 -5.37
CA PRO A 116 4.06 -18.28 -5.19
C PRO A 116 5.13 -19.10 -4.47
N SER A 117 6.41 -18.71 -4.56
CA SER A 117 7.53 -19.44 -3.94
C SER A 117 7.77 -19.10 -2.47
N ASN A 118 7.38 -17.90 -2.00
CA ASN A 118 7.69 -17.45 -0.62
C ASN A 118 6.46 -17.12 0.24
N ARG A 119 5.25 -17.55 -0.16
CA ARG A 119 3.99 -17.17 0.51
C ARG A 119 3.95 -17.44 2.00
N ALA A 120 4.45 -18.57 2.43
CA ALA A 120 4.44 -18.96 3.85
C ALA A 120 5.23 -17.94 4.69
N GLN A 121 6.44 -17.60 4.24
CA GLN A 121 7.32 -16.65 4.89
C GLN A 121 6.75 -15.22 4.84
N ALA A 122 6.23 -14.80 3.67
CA ALA A 122 5.62 -13.49 3.52
C ALA A 122 4.39 -13.29 4.43
N ARG A 123 3.60 -14.35 4.66
CA ARG A 123 2.44 -14.31 5.57
C ARG A 123 2.81 -13.96 7.01
N GLU A 124 3.98 -14.37 7.48
CA GLU A 124 4.47 -14.02 8.82
C GLU A 124 4.82 -12.53 8.97
N ARG A 125 5.07 -11.87 7.84
CA ARG A 125 5.44 -10.44 7.77
C ARG A 125 4.27 -9.52 7.50
N ILE A 126 3.17 -10.03 6.97
CA ILE A 126 1.97 -9.24 6.64
C ILE A 126 1.06 -9.16 7.87
N SER A 127 0.64 -7.96 8.25
CA SER A 127 -0.29 -7.76 9.35
C SER A 127 -1.72 -8.02 8.90
N TYR A 128 -2.39 -8.96 9.58
CA TYR A 128 -3.80 -9.30 9.37
C TYR A 128 -4.71 -8.82 10.49
N ILE A 129 -4.13 -8.49 11.64
CA ILE A 129 -4.88 -8.06 12.82
C ILE A 129 -4.70 -6.55 12.95
N GLY A 130 -5.79 -5.81 12.97
CA GLY A 130 -5.78 -4.39 13.25
C GLY A 130 -5.21 -4.14 14.65
N GLY A 131 -4.23 -3.26 14.77
CA GLY A 131 -3.64 -2.88 16.04
C GLY A 131 -4.71 -2.28 16.96
N GLY A 132 -4.94 -2.89 18.14
CA GLY A 132 -5.89 -2.42 19.14
C GLY A 132 -5.42 -1.22 19.94
N GLU A 133 -4.22 -0.70 19.70
CA GLU A 133 -3.74 0.52 20.33
C GLU A 133 -4.07 1.73 19.47
N LYS A 134 -4.35 2.86 20.11
CA LYS A 134 -4.69 4.13 19.46
C LYS A 134 -3.63 4.45 18.40
N ASP A 135 -3.96 4.15 17.17
CA ASP A 135 -3.13 4.50 16.04
C ASP A 135 -2.97 6.03 16.05
N VAL A 136 -1.74 6.50 16.15
CA VAL A 136 -1.41 7.93 16.07
C VAL A 136 -1.92 8.55 14.77
N TYR A 137 -2.13 7.73 13.75
CA TYR A 137 -2.84 8.08 12.51
C TYR A 137 -4.25 8.61 12.77
N SER A 138 -4.95 8.09 13.77
CA SER A 138 -6.29 8.56 14.16
C SER A 138 -6.27 9.98 14.72
N SER A 139 -5.11 10.49 15.10
CA SER A 139 -4.92 11.84 15.64
C SER A 139 -4.52 12.90 14.60
N SER A 140 -4.75 12.62 13.32
CA SER A 140 -4.54 13.59 12.21
C SER A 140 -3.08 13.92 11.87
N ILE A 141 -2.11 13.11 12.29
CA ILE A 141 -0.71 13.29 11.88
C ILE A 141 -0.56 12.91 10.40
N GLN A 142 -0.05 13.82 9.62
CA GLN A 142 0.14 13.66 8.17
C GLN A 142 1.63 13.57 7.83
N VAL A 143 2.04 12.46 7.27
CA VAL A 143 3.43 12.13 6.92
C VAL A 143 3.53 11.83 5.43
N ALA A 144 3.38 12.86 4.62
CA ALA A 144 3.40 12.76 3.16
C ALA A 144 4.72 12.17 2.63
N ASP A 145 5.83 12.55 3.24
CA ASP A 145 7.18 12.07 2.95
C ASP A 145 7.31 10.56 3.18
N LEU A 146 6.84 10.04 4.31
CA LEU A 146 6.89 8.60 4.60
C LEU A 146 5.93 7.81 3.70
N ASN A 147 4.74 8.32 3.41
CA ASN A 147 3.84 7.71 2.44
C ASN A 147 4.48 7.61 1.05
N ALA A 148 5.10 8.70 0.59
CA ALA A 148 5.78 8.74 -0.70
C ALA A 148 6.97 7.76 -0.73
N LEU A 149 7.80 7.74 0.30
CA LEU A 149 8.94 6.82 0.41
C LEU A 149 8.49 5.36 0.38
N ASN A 150 7.44 5.02 1.14
CA ASN A 150 6.90 3.65 1.16
C ASN A 150 6.40 3.21 -0.22
N ALA A 151 5.66 4.08 -0.90
CA ALA A 151 5.19 3.81 -2.27
C ALA A 151 6.35 3.64 -3.26
N VAL A 152 7.40 4.46 -3.16
CA VAL A 152 8.60 4.36 -4.00
C VAL A 152 9.33 3.04 -3.75
N LEU A 153 9.54 2.64 -2.50
CA LEU A 153 10.16 1.36 -2.15
C LEU A 153 9.37 0.18 -2.71
N ALA A 154 8.03 0.21 -2.62
CA ALA A 154 7.17 -0.83 -3.19
C ALA A 154 7.31 -0.92 -4.72
N VAL A 155 7.33 0.22 -5.42
CA VAL A 155 7.51 0.25 -6.88
C VAL A 155 8.90 -0.23 -7.29
N ILE A 156 9.96 0.12 -6.54
CA ILE A 156 11.32 -0.38 -6.80
C ILE A 156 11.35 -1.91 -6.66
N LYS A 157 10.76 -2.46 -5.59
CA LYS A 157 10.69 -3.91 -5.36
C LYS A 157 9.91 -4.62 -6.48
N TRP A 158 8.79 -4.08 -6.92
CA TRP A 158 8.07 -4.60 -8.08
C TRP A 158 8.91 -4.55 -9.37
N LYS A 159 9.63 -3.47 -9.61
CA LYS A 159 10.52 -3.34 -10.79
C LYS A 159 11.69 -4.31 -10.77
N LYS A 160 12.21 -4.66 -9.60
CA LYS A 160 13.17 -5.75 -9.44
C LYS A 160 12.55 -7.10 -9.81
N LEU A 161 11.37 -7.41 -9.26
CA LEU A 161 10.64 -8.64 -9.52
C LEU A 161 10.41 -8.90 -11.01
N ILE A 162 10.07 -7.87 -11.78
CA ILE A 162 9.84 -7.98 -13.25
C ILE A 162 11.12 -7.83 -14.08
N GLY A 163 12.31 -7.77 -13.47
CA GLY A 163 13.60 -7.67 -14.13
C GLY A 163 13.93 -6.30 -14.73
N PHE A 164 13.19 -5.24 -14.39
CA PHE A 164 13.50 -3.89 -14.84
C PHE A 164 14.73 -3.32 -14.15
N TYR A 165 14.85 -3.52 -12.84
CA TYR A 165 16.07 -3.25 -12.07
C TYR A 165 16.82 -4.53 -11.79
N ARG A 166 18.15 -4.45 -11.75
CA ARG A 166 18.99 -5.54 -11.28
C ARG A 166 18.72 -5.80 -9.81
N ASP A 167 18.51 -7.07 -9.47
CA ASP A 167 18.36 -7.55 -8.11
C ASP A 167 19.53 -8.50 -7.79
N LEU A 168 20.29 -8.22 -6.74
CA LEU A 168 21.43 -9.02 -6.31
C LEU A 168 21.12 -9.79 -5.03
N GLU A 169 20.19 -9.26 -4.22
CA GLU A 169 19.93 -9.76 -2.88
C GLU A 169 18.63 -10.58 -2.82
N GLY A 170 17.74 -10.41 -3.80
CA GLY A 170 16.45 -11.11 -3.83
C GLY A 170 15.57 -10.82 -2.61
N GLU A 171 15.71 -9.62 -1.99
CA GLU A 171 15.07 -9.32 -0.74
C GLU A 171 13.54 -9.33 -0.86
N GLN A 172 12.87 -10.12 -0.03
CA GLN A 172 11.41 -10.26 -0.03
C GLN A 172 10.73 -9.27 0.92
N HIS A 173 11.44 -8.86 1.97
CA HIS A 173 10.94 -7.98 3.01
C HIS A 173 11.92 -6.86 3.29
N SER A 174 11.42 -5.63 3.38
CA SER A 174 12.23 -4.46 3.74
C SER A 174 11.50 -3.60 4.75
N THR A 175 12.25 -3.07 5.72
CA THR A 175 11.77 -2.07 6.68
C THR A 175 12.69 -0.86 6.65
N TYR A 176 12.11 0.33 6.76
CA TYR A 176 12.83 1.58 6.95
C TYR A 176 12.38 2.22 8.25
N THR A 177 13.32 2.71 9.05
CA THR A 177 13.03 3.45 10.29
C THR A 177 13.60 4.86 10.22
N THR A 178 12.81 5.85 10.67
CA THR A 178 13.23 7.26 10.69
C THR A 178 14.32 7.50 11.73
N ASP A 179 14.23 6.88 12.89
CA ASP A 179 15.11 7.13 14.03
C ASP A 179 16.58 6.82 13.73
N GLY A 180 16.81 5.70 13.05
CA GLY A 180 18.15 5.31 12.63
C GLY A 180 18.50 5.69 11.19
N ASN A 181 17.55 6.26 10.43
CA ASN A 181 17.68 6.43 8.98
C ASN A 181 18.16 5.13 8.30
N MET A 182 17.57 4.01 8.68
CA MET A 182 18.08 2.69 8.35
C MET A 182 17.07 1.90 7.50
N LEU A 183 17.56 1.37 6.38
CA LEU A 183 16.85 0.40 5.56
C LEU A 183 17.41 -1.00 5.86
N LEU A 184 16.57 -1.88 6.38
CA LEU A 184 16.89 -3.27 6.66
C LEU A 184 16.18 -4.16 5.64
N ASN A 185 16.93 -5.05 5.02
CA ASN A 185 16.41 -6.08 4.14
C ASN A 185 16.42 -7.42 4.86
N GLY A 186 15.36 -8.18 4.67
CA GLY A 186 15.22 -9.52 5.23
C GLY A 186 14.67 -10.49 4.19
N ASP A 187 14.78 -11.78 4.51
CA ASP A 187 14.21 -12.86 3.70
C ASP A 187 14.75 -12.86 2.24
N GLY A 188 16.01 -12.50 2.06
CA GLY A 188 16.76 -12.68 0.81
C GLY A 188 17.12 -14.16 0.57
N GLU A 189 17.42 -14.53 -0.69
CA GLU A 189 17.95 -15.85 -1.05
C GLU A 189 19.38 -16.06 -0.56
#